data_ca8dff0dabb83692b2f77fdab5d63620
#
_entry.id   ca8dff0dabb83692b2f77fdab5d63620
#
_cell.length_a   1.000
_cell.length_b   1.000
_cell.length_c   1.000
_cell.angle_alpha   90.00
_cell.angle_beta   90.00
_cell.angle_gamma   90.00
#
_symmetry.space_group_name_H-M   'P 1'
#
loop_
_entity.id
_entity.type
_entity.pdbx_description
1 polymer ?
#
loop_
_entity_poly.entity_id
_entity_poly.type
_entity_poly.pdbx_seq_one_letter_code
_entity_poly.pdbx_strand_id
1 'polypeptide(L)'
;MSIVYILAAILIFGVLIAVHELGHFLAAKACGVRVNEFAIGMGPAIWKKQKGDTLYAWRAFPVGGFCAMEGEEDDSNDPASLNNQGFWCKLLIFAAGALMNFLAGFLIVFFLYIGAKGFYTADIAKLNPDFPQQGESGVMVGDRIYAINGERVYLHSDVGLILQAIPLDENGTIEMILLRDGEKLERTLTLQDYTDENGKSYRAYGFTYGGMEEANFLTRLKYTCLNTVDFVRTVRLSIQMLLNGQAGMKDLSGPVGIVTTITNVGEQSENTRDAIDNIAYLAALIAVNLGVMNLLPLPALDGGKIFFLVVNGISRKVFGKQIPPKFENYVHYAGLVLLLGLMVVITFQDVWKIFT
;
A
#
# COMPACT_ATOMS: atom_id res chain seq x y z
N MET A 1 6.93 1.92 -25.46
CA MET A 1 7.44 1.84 -24.06
C MET A 1 8.97 1.93 -24.07
N SER A 2 9.53 2.86 -23.31
CA SER A 2 10.99 2.96 -23.20
C SER A 2 11.53 1.77 -22.37
N ILE A 3 12.51 1.06 -22.90
CA ILE A 3 13.15 -0.08 -22.23
C ILE A 3 13.73 0.30 -20.86
N VAL A 4 14.10 1.57 -20.71
CA VAL A 4 14.63 2.11 -19.44
C VAL A 4 13.61 2.02 -18.31
N TYR A 5 12.34 2.36 -18.57
CA TYR A 5 11.28 2.31 -17.55
C TYR A 5 10.85 0.88 -17.22
N ILE A 6 10.90 -0.03 -18.21
CA ILE A 6 10.67 -1.45 -17.97
C ILE A 6 11.76 -2.01 -17.05
N LEU A 7 13.01 -1.70 -17.31
CA LEU A 7 14.12 -2.12 -16.45
C LEU A 7 14.04 -1.47 -15.07
N ALA A 8 13.64 -0.21 -14.98
CA ALA A 8 13.38 0.46 -13.69
C ALA A 8 12.28 -0.24 -12.89
N ALA A 9 11.17 -0.61 -13.54
CA ALA A 9 10.08 -1.34 -12.88
C ALA A 9 10.55 -2.71 -12.33
N ILE A 10 11.28 -3.49 -13.14
CA ILE A 10 11.86 -4.78 -12.71
C ILE A 10 12.81 -4.58 -11.52
N LEU A 11 13.65 -3.54 -11.58
CA LEU A 11 14.58 -3.22 -10.48
C LEU A 11 13.83 -2.83 -9.21
N ILE A 12 12.79 -1.99 -9.30
CA ILE A 12 11.95 -1.59 -8.16
C ILE A 12 11.34 -2.83 -7.50
N PHE A 13 10.71 -3.72 -8.27
CA PHE A 13 10.16 -4.96 -7.72
C PHE A 13 11.23 -5.81 -7.05
N GLY A 14 12.37 -6.00 -7.70
CA GLY A 14 13.48 -6.78 -7.14
C GLY A 14 13.98 -6.21 -5.81
N VAL A 15 14.12 -4.86 -5.73
CA VAL A 15 14.55 -4.18 -4.51
C VAL A 15 13.50 -4.31 -3.40
N LEU A 16 12.20 -4.09 -3.71
CA LEU A 16 11.14 -4.16 -2.70
C LEU A 16 10.99 -5.58 -2.13
N ILE A 17 11.12 -6.61 -2.96
CA ILE A 17 11.13 -8.00 -2.49
C ILE A 17 12.38 -8.28 -1.65
N ALA A 18 13.56 -7.82 -2.10
CA ALA A 18 14.79 -8.00 -1.33
C ALA A 18 14.72 -7.31 0.05
N VAL A 19 14.09 -6.13 0.13
CA VAL A 19 13.85 -5.40 1.40
C VAL A 19 12.89 -6.18 2.29
N HIS A 20 11.85 -6.77 1.73
CA HIS A 20 10.91 -7.65 2.43
C HIS A 20 11.63 -8.85 3.06
N GLU A 21 12.38 -9.60 2.26
CA GLU A 21 13.15 -10.76 2.72
C GLU A 21 14.22 -10.37 3.76
N LEU A 22 14.81 -9.18 3.59
CA LEU A 22 15.75 -8.64 4.59
C LEU A 22 15.07 -8.43 5.95
N GLY A 23 13.79 -8.06 5.98
CA GLY A 23 13.01 -7.96 7.21
C GLY A 23 12.96 -9.29 7.95
N HIS A 24 12.56 -10.37 7.27
CA HIS A 24 12.55 -11.73 7.83
C HIS A 24 13.93 -12.14 8.31
N PHE A 25 14.95 -11.91 7.49
CA PHE A 25 16.33 -12.22 7.82
C PHE A 25 16.79 -11.54 9.12
N LEU A 26 16.59 -10.23 9.24
CA LEU A 26 17.02 -9.47 10.42
C LEU A 26 16.27 -9.91 11.68
N ALA A 27 14.96 -10.14 11.58
CA ALA A 27 14.14 -10.60 12.69
C ALA A 27 14.51 -12.04 13.10
N ALA A 28 14.74 -12.95 12.14
CA ALA A 28 15.18 -14.32 12.42
C ALA A 28 16.52 -14.32 13.17
N LYS A 29 17.51 -13.54 12.69
CA LYS A 29 18.81 -13.40 13.39
C LYS A 29 18.67 -12.79 14.78
N ALA A 30 17.81 -11.78 14.96
CA ALA A 30 17.57 -11.17 16.27
C ALA A 30 16.89 -12.14 17.26
N CYS A 31 16.06 -13.06 16.75
CA CYS A 31 15.39 -14.10 17.52
C CYS A 31 16.25 -15.36 17.71
N GLY A 32 17.49 -15.42 17.19
CA GLY A 32 18.37 -16.60 17.29
C GLY A 32 17.97 -17.75 16.38
N VAL A 33 17.11 -17.51 15.37
CA VAL A 33 16.75 -18.52 14.38
C VAL A 33 17.87 -18.65 13.36
N ARG A 34 18.22 -19.90 13.03
CA ARG A 34 19.18 -20.17 11.96
C ARG A 34 18.57 -19.87 10.61
N VAL A 35 19.25 -19.02 9.83
CA VAL A 35 18.92 -18.77 8.43
C VAL A 35 19.89 -19.60 7.58
N ASN A 36 19.34 -20.58 6.88
CA ASN A 36 20.11 -21.50 6.04
C ASN A 36 20.53 -20.82 4.73
N GLU A 37 19.62 -20.10 4.09
CA GLU A 37 19.91 -19.34 2.87
C GLU A 37 19.17 -18.01 2.88
N PHE A 38 19.89 -16.96 2.44
CA PHE A 38 19.31 -15.66 2.10
C PHE A 38 19.64 -15.37 0.64
N ALA A 39 18.62 -15.38 -0.21
CA ALA A 39 18.77 -15.23 -1.65
C ALA A 39 18.02 -14.04 -2.20
N ILE A 40 18.69 -13.25 -3.06
CA ILE A 40 18.08 -12.20 -3.88
C ILE A 40 17.92 -12.75 -5.29
N GLY A 41 16.67 -12.71 -5.81
CA GLY A 41 16.31 -13.26 -7.10
C GLY A 41 15.93 -14.74 -7.03
N MET A 42 15.57 -15.28 -8.17
CA MET A 42 15.17 -16.70 -8.37
C MET A 42 16.04 -17.41 -9.42
N GLY A 43 15.93 -18.73 -9.51
CA GLY A 43 16.65 -19.54 -10.47
C GLY A 43 18.05 -19.95 -10.01
N PRO A 44 18.97 -20.31 -10.94
CA PRO A 44 20.33 -20.76 -10.58
C PRO A 44 21.14 -19.61 -9.95
N ALA A 45 21.97 -19.95 -8.96
CA ALA A 45 22.82 -18.99 -8.29
C ALA A 45 23.96 -18.53 -9.24
N ILE A 46 24.05 -17.24 -9.51
CA ILE A 46 25.16 -16.59 -10.23
C ILE A 46 26.34 -16.41 -9.28
N TRP A 47 26.06 -16.03 -8.04
CA TRP A 47 27.05 -15.86 -7.00
C TRP A 47 26.51 -16.42 -5.68
N LYS A 48 27.38 -17.09 -4.93
CA LYS A 48 27.08 -17.62 -3.61
C LYS A 48 28.27 -17.49 -2.68
N LYS A 49 28.02 -17.20 -1.41
CA LYS A 49 29.04 -17.12 -0.38
C LYS A 49 28.49 -17.61 0.95
N GLN A 50 29.14 -18.61 1.53
CA GLN A 50 28.85 -19.04 2.90
C GLN A 50 29.48 -18.07 3.89
N LYS A 51 28.70 -17.59 4.88
CA LYS A 51 29.21 -16.80 6.01
C LYS A 51 28.51 -17.26 7.29
N GLY A 52 29.25 -17.96 8.15
CA GLY A 52 28.67 -18.65 9.29
C GLY A 52 27.69 -19.73 8.82
N ASP A 53 26.52 -19.79 9.43
CA ASP A 53 25.46 -20.75 9.10
C ASP A 53 24.61 -20.36 7.90
N THR A 54 24.81 -19.16 7.32
CA THR A 54 23.97 -18.64 6.24
C THR A 54 24.70 -18.66 4.90
N LEU A 55 24.06 -19.26 3.90
CA LEU A 55 24.43 -19.13 2.51
C LEU A 55 23.79 -17.86 1.92
N TYR A 56 24.61 -16.90 1.51
CA TYR A 56 24.17 -15.73 0.75
C TYR A 56 24.25 -16.02 -0.73
N ALA A 57 23.16 -15.81 -1.47
CA ALA A 57 23.12 -16.09 -2.88
C ALA A 57 22.53 -14.92 -3.69
N TRP A 58 23.09 -14.71 -4.87
CA TRP A 58 22.49 -13.85 -5.90
C TRP A 58 22.11 -14.75 -7.09
N ARG A 59 20.85 -14.70 -7.48
CA ARG A 59 20.28 -15.63 -8.46
C ARG A 59 19.99 -14.94 -9.79
N ALA A 60 19.87 -15.73 -10.86
CA ALA A 60 19.88 -15.24 -12.23
C ALA A 60 18.71 -14.34 -12.61
N PHE A 61 17.53 -14.60 -12.07
CA PHE A 61 16.36 -13.79 -12.35
C PHE A 61 16.17 -12.76 -11.24
N PRO A 62 16.25 -11.44 -11.54
CA PRO A 62 16.17 -10.37 -10.54
C PRO A 62 14.73 -10.14 -10.04
N VAL A 63 13.92 -11.17 -10.00
CA VAL A 63 12.53 -11.15 -9.52
C VAL A 63 12.42 -12.17 -8.40
N GLY A 64 11.87 -11.74 -7.25
CA GLY A 64 11.74 -12.60 -6.09
C GLY A 64 12.98 -12.58 -5.19
N GLY A 65 12.93 -13.39 -4.17
CA GLY A 65 13.94 -13.64 -3.17
C GLY A 65 13.37 -14.60 -2.15
N PHE A 66 14.19 -15.07 -1.24
CA PHE A 66 13.72 -15.86 -0.10
C PHE A 66 14.71 -15.84 1.05
N CYS A 67 14.18 -16.05 2.24
CA CYS A 67 14.91 -16.23 3.47
C CYS A 67 14.54 -17.61 4.04
N ALA A 68 15.32 -18.65 3.72
CA ALA A 68 15.07 -19.99 4.20
C ALA A 68 15.53 -20.15 5.67
N MET A 69 14.60 -20.38 6.55
CA MET A 69 14.84 -20.55 7.98
C MET A 69 14.78 -22.02 8.39
N GLU A 70 15.61 -22.39 9.35
CA GLU A 70 15.59 -23.74 9.91
C GLU A 70 14.23 -24.03 10.56
N GLY A 71 13.62 -25.17 10.20
CA GLY A 71 12.32 -25.59 10.73
C GLY A 71 11.12 -24.80 10.23
N GLU A 72 11.23 -24.15 9.07
CA GLU A 72 10.11 -23.46 8.45
C GLU A 72 9.20 -24.43 7.67
N GLU A 73 9.79 -25.35 6.90
CA GLU A 73 9.05 -26.32 6.08
C GLU A 73 8.92 -27.68 6.77
N ASP A 74 9.96 -28.10 7.50
CA ASP A 74 10.03 -29.40 8.16
C ASP A 74 10.21 -29.25 9.68
N ASP A 75 9.73 -30.24 10.44
CA ASP A 75 9.99 -30.33 11.87
C ASP A 75 11.49 -30.54 12.11
N SER A 76 12.11 -29.60 12.80
CA SER A 76 13.52 -29.66 13.18
C SER A 76 13.67 -29.66 14.71
N ASN A 77 14.50 -30.55 15.23
CA ASN A 77 14.86 -30.62 16.64
C ASN A 77 15.96 -29.61 17.04
N ASP A 78 16.44 -28.81 16.08
CA ASP A 78 17.45 -27.79 16.34
C ASP A 78 16.88 -26.72 17.28
N PRO A 79 17.58 -26.37 18.38
CA PRO A 79 17.15 -25.25 19.23
C PRO A 79 17.02 -23.91 18.50
N ALA A 80 17.78 -23.72 17.42
CA ALA A 80 17.73 -22.55 16.55
C ALA A 80 16.64 -22.64 15.46
N SER A 81 15.76 -23.64 15.51
CA SER A 81 14.64 -23.80 14.60
C SER A 81 13.55 -22.77 14.89
N LEU A 82 12.92 -22.27 13.83
CA LEU A 82 11.75 -21.39 13.91
C LEU A 82 10.61 -22.04 14.72
N ASN A 83 10.38 -23.36 14.53
CA ASN A 83 9.31 -24.09 15.21
C ASN A 83 9.48 -24.12 16.73
N ASN A 84 10.70 -24.03 17.24
CA ASN A 84 11.02 -24.01 18.64
C ASN A 84 10.98 -22.63 19.30
N GLN A 85 10.76 -21.56 18.51
CA GLN A 85 10.68 -20.20 19.01
C GLN A 85 9.32 -19.89 19.67
N GLY A 86 9.36 -18.95 20.63
CA GLY A 86 8.16 -18.45 21.30
C GLY A 86 7.24 -17.65 20.36
N PHE A 87 5.98 -17.47 20.80
CA PHE A 87 4.94 -16.77 20.04
C PHE A 87 5.39 -15.39 19.51
N TRP A 88 5.99 -14.57 20.36
CA TRP A 88 6.39 -13.20 20.01
C TRP A 88 7.53 -13.16 18.98
N CYS A 89 8.48 -14.09 19.07
CA CYS A 89 9.52 -14.22 18.07
C CYS A 89 8.95 -14.61 16.70
N LYS A 90 8.07 -15.62 16.65
CA LYS A 90 7.39 -16.00 15.41
C LYS A 90 6.60 -14.85 14.83
N LEU A 91 5.83 -14.14 15.67
CA LEU A 91 5.06 -12.97 15.24
C LEU A 91 5.95 -11.89 14.64
N LEU A 92 7.05 -11.56 15.34
CA LEU A 92 8.01 -10.58 14.84
C LEU A 92 8.61 -10.99 13.50
N ILE A 93 9.04 -12.26 13.37
CA ILE A 93 9.63 -12.77 12.13
C ILE A 93 8.63 -12.69 10.98
N PHE A 94 7.40 -13.17 11.17
CA PHE A 94 6.38 -13.15 10.11
C PHE A 94 5.92 -11.73 9.74
N ALA A 95 5.89 -10.80 10.68
CA ALA A 95 5.52 -9.41 10.39
C ALA A 95 6.66 -8.58 9.81
N ALA A 96 7.92 -8.99 10.01
CA ALA A 96 9.10 -8.17 9.73
C ALA A 96 9.26 -7.83 8.24
N GLY A 97 8.92 -8.75 7.34
CA GLY A 97 8.95 -8.50 5.90
C GLY A 97 8.03 -7.35 5.51
N ALA A 98 6.78 -7.42 5.95
CA ALA A 98 5.80 -6.35 5.72
C ALA A 98 6.21 -5.02 6.37
N LEU A 99 6.71 -5.04 7.60
CA LEU A 99 7.19 -3.84 8.31
C LEU A 99 8.36 -3.18 7.58
N MET A 100 9.26 -3.94 6.99
CA MET A 100 10.35 -3.39 6.18
C MET A 100 9.84 -2.74 4.89
N ASN A 101 8.80 -3.26 4.28
CA ASN A 101 8.15 -2.63 3.14
C ASN A 101 7.46 -1.31 3.51
N PHE A 102 6.79 -1.24 4.67
CA PHE A 102 6.27 0.03 5.21
C PHE A 102 7.39 1.03 5.45
N LEU A 103 8.49 0.59 6.06
CA LEU A 103 9.65 1.45 6.30
C LEU A 103 10.26 1.95 4.99
N ALA A 104 10.38 1.09 3.98
CA ALA A 104 10.88 1.48 2.66
C ALA A 104 9.98 2.53 2.01
N GLY A 105 8.67 2.31 1.97
CA GLY A 105 7.70 3.28 1.45
C GLY A 105 7.77 4.63 2.17
N PHE A 106 7.81 4.59 3.51
CA PHE A 106 7.98 5.78 4.33
C PHE A 106 9.27 6.54 4.01
N LEU A 107 10.41 5.85 3.93
CA LEU A 107 11.69 6.47 3.63
C LEU A 107 11.72 7.08 2.22
N ILE A 108 11.18 6.40 1.22
CA ILE A 108 11.09 6.93 -0.15
C ILE A 108 10.30 8.25 -0.15
N VAL A 109 9.11 8.28 0.47
CA VAL A 109 8.29 9.52 0.56
C VAL A 109 9.04 10.59 1.33
N PHE A 110 9.69 10.25 2.44
CA PHE A 110 10.46 11.21 3.22
C PHE A 110 11.57 11.88 2.39
N PHE A 111 12.32 11.09 1.63
CA PHE A 111 13.37 11.62 0.75
C PHE A 111 12.81 12.47 -0.39
N LEU A 112 11.68 12.10 -0.98
CA LEU A 112 10.99 12.92 -1.98
C LEU A 112 10.58 14.29 -1.40
N TYR A 113 10.13 14.31 -0.15
CA TYR A 113 9.69 15.54 0.50
C TYR A 113 10.82 16.44 1.02
N ILE A 114 12.08 16.00 1.00
CA ILE A 114 13.23 16.85 1.38
C ILE A 114 13.29 18.11 0.49
N GLY A 115 13.02 17.97 -0.82
CA GLY A 115 13.01 19.06 -1.78
C GLY A 115 11.73 19.90 -1.83
N ALA A 116 10.68 19.50 -1.10
CA ALA A 116 9.39 20.19 -1.12
C ALA A 116 9.50 21.61 -0.54
N LYS A 117 8.89 22.60 -1.20
CA LYS A 117 8.79 23.98 -0.72
C LYS A 117 7.57 24.20 0.17
N GLY A 118 6.53 23.39 0.00
CA GLY A 118 5.29 23.42 0.77
C GLY A 118 4.42 22.21 0.43
N PHE A 119 3.34 22.06 1.19
CA PHE A 119 2.36 20.98 1.03
C PHE A 119 0.98 21.56 0.82
N TYR A 120 0.27 21.07 -0.20
CA TYR A 120 -1.12 21.43 -0.40
C TYR A 120 -1.99 20.90 0.73
N THR A 121 -2.87 21.76 1.23
CA THR A 121 -3.83 21.43 2.29
C THR A 121 -5.23 21.26 1.71
N ALA A 122 -6.12 20.62 2.44
CA ALA A 122 -7.52 20.45 2.07
C ALA A 122 -8.41 21.58 2.70
N ASP A 123 -7.87 22.79 2.76
CA ASP A 123 -8.62 23.93 3.29
C ASP A 123 -9.54 24.51 2.18
N ILE A 124 -10.74 24.96 2.53
CA ILE A 124 -11.65 25.63 1.60
C ILE A 124 -10.99 26.95 1.16
N ALA A 125 -10.63 27.01 -0.12
CA ALA A 125 -9.92 28.16 -0.70
C ALA A 125 -10.86 29.23 -1.24
N LYS A 126 -11.95 28.81 -1.89
CA LYS A 126 -12.98 29.72 -2.46
C LYS A 126 -14.34 29.04 -2.40
N LEU A 127 -15.38 29.88 -2.27
CA LEU A 127 -16.76 29.48 -2.44
C LEU A 127 -17.30 30.15 -3.70
N ASN A 128 -18.21 29.49 -4.41
CA ASN A 128 -18.94 30.11 -5.52
C ASN A 128 -19.80 31.23 -4.99
N PRO A 129 -19.99 32.34 -5.73
CA PRO A 129 -20.79 33.47 -5.27
C PRO A 129 -22.22 33.11 -4.83
N ASP A 130 -22.82 32.12 -5.51
CA ASP A 130 -24.19 31.64 -5.25
C ASP A 130 -24.22 30.41 -4.35
N PHE A 131 -23.14 30.14 -3.58
CA PHE A 131 -23.11 28.99 -2.68
C PHE A 131 -24.11 29.14 -1.52
N PRO A 132 -25.15 28.27 -1.42
CA PRO A 132 -26.30 28.53 -0.55
C PRO A 132 -26.00 28.37 0.95
N GLN A 133 -24.92 27.65 1.29
CA GLN A 133 -24.53 27.37 2.69
C GLN A 133 -23.29 28.16 3.13
N GLN A 134 -23.07 29.35 2.58
CA GLN A 134 -21.98 30.21 2.98
C GLN A 134 -22.30 30.92 4.31
N GLY A 135 -21.29 31.07 5.19
CA GLY A 135 -21.38 31.85 6.42
C GLY A 135 -20.99 31.06 7.68
N GLU A 136 -21.11 31.73 8.83
CA GLU A 136 -20.71 31.17 10.13
C GLU A 136 -21.43 29.83 10.47
N SER A 137 -22.73 29.80 10.17
CA SER A 137 -23.54 28.58 10.35
C SER A 137 -23.35 27.52 9.25
N GLY A 138 -22.60 27.82 8.21
CA GLY A 138 -22.37 26.98 7.06
C GLY A 138 -20.86 26.67 6.83
N VAL A 139 -20.43 26.86 5.57
CA VAL A 139 -19.04 26.65 5.12
C VAL A 139 -18.39 28.02 4.95
N MET A 140 -17.13 28.14 5.36
CA MET A 140 -16.33 29.35 5.21
C MET A 140 -15.00 29.07 4.53
N VAL A 141 -14.46 30.09 3.89
CA VAL A 141 -13.07 30.07 3.41
C VAL A 141 -12.14 29.92 4.63
N GLY A 142 -11.18 29.00 4.54
CA GLY A 142 -10.28 28.66 5.64
C GLY A 142 -10.70 27.43 6.45
N ASP A 143 -11.95 26.95 6.32
CA ASP A 143 -12.35 25.69 6.93
C ASP A 143 -11.51 24.55 6.35
N ARG A 144 -10.98 23.66 7.21
CA ARG A 144 -10.27 22.47 6.75
C ARG A 144 -11.21 21.29 6.61
N ILE A 145 -11.24 20.67 5.43
CA ILE A 145 -11.99 19.44 5.20
C ILE A 145 -11.35 18.33 6.03
N TYR A 146 -12.07 17.85 7.05
CA TYR A 146 -11.61 16.83 7.98
C TYR A 146 -12.00 15.42 7.56
N ALA A 147 -13.24 15.24 7.12
CA ALA A 147 -13.77 13.96 6.64
C ALA A 147 -14.91 14.20 5.64
N ILE A 148 -15.15 13.23 4.75
CA ILE A 148 -16.25 13.20 3.80
C ILE A 148 -16.90 11.82 3.88
N ASN A 149 -18.21 11.75 4.13
CA ASN A 149 -18.98 10.50 4.28
C ASN A 149 -18.31 9.49 5.24
N GLY A 150 -17.80 10.00 6.38
CA GLY A 150 -17.09 9.20 7.38
C GLY A 150 -15.63 8.89 7.05
N GLU A 151 -15.16 9.10 5.80
CA GLU A 151 -13.77 8.87 5.42
C GLU A 151 -12.91 10.09 5.75
N ARG A 152 -11.82 9.84 6.49
CA ARG A 152 -10.87 10.88 6.92
C ARG A 152 -10.08 11.43 5.74
N VAL A 153 -9.98 12.76 5.66
CA VAL A 153 -9.09 13.47 4.73
C VAL A 153 -7.74 13.70 5.40
N TYR A 154 -6.66 13.17 4.85
CA TYR A 154 -5.28 13.34 5.33
C TYR A 154 -4.50 14.28 4.43
N LEU A 155 -4.68 14.16 3.12
CA LEU A 155 -3.98 14.90 2.08
C LEU A 155 -4.97 15.67 1.21
N HIS A 156 -4.47 16.68 0.52
CA HIS A 156 -5.26 17.41 -0.48
C HIS A 156 -5.86 16.50 -1.56
N SER A 157 -5.08 15.51 -2.03
CA SER A 157 -5.50 14.53 -3.04
C SER A 157 -6.66 13.64 -2.60
N ASP A 158 -6.85 13.46 -1.30
CA ASP A 158 -7.87 12.57 -0.74
C ASP A 158 -9.28 13.03 -1.05
N VAL A 159 -9.49 14.34 -1.10
CA VAL A 159 -10.83 14.91 -1.37
C VAL A 159 -11.38 14.38 -2.69
N GLY A 160 -10.57 14.44 -3.76
CA GLY A 160 -10.96 13.91 -5.06
C GLY A 160 -11.13 12.40 -5.07
N LEU A 161 -10.20 11.68 -4.43
CA LEU A 161 -10.24 10.20 -4.34
C LEU A 161 -11.50 9.73 -3.60
N ILE A 162 -11.81 10.33 -2.44
CA ILE A 162 -12.97 9.96 -1.63
C ILE A 162 -14.27 10.24 -2.40
N LEU A 163 -14.39 11.41 -3.03
CA LEU A 163 -15.58 11.75 -3.82
C LEU A 163 -15.81 10.81 -5.02
N GLN A 164 -14.75 10.24 -5.59
CA GLN A 164 -14.85 9.25 -6.66
C GLN A 164 -15.16 7.83 -6.14
N ALA A 165 -14.64 7.48 -4.97
CA ALA A 165 -14.75 6.13 -4.41
C ALA A 165 -16.08 5.85 -3.70
N ILE A 166 -16.78 6.90 -3.23
CA ILE A 166 -18.02 6.74 -2.46
C ILE A 166 -19.23 6.85 -3.39
N PRO A 167 -20.17 5.86 -3.31
CA PRO A 167 -21.43 5.98 -4.03
C PRO A 167 -22.21 7.20 -3.53
N LEU A 168 -22.63 8.04 -4.46
CA LEU A 168 -23.48 9.19 -4.17
C LEU A 168 -24.95 8.81 -4.38
N ASP A 169 -25.84 9.44 -3.62
CA ASP A 169 -27.27 9.37 -3.88
C ASP A 169 -27.64 10.12 -5.18
N GLU A 170 -28.93 10.10 -5.58
CA GLU A 170 -29.41 10.76 -6.79
C GLU A 170 -29.14 12.27 -6.80
N ASN A 171 -29.06 12.90 -5.62
CA ASN A 171 -28.80 14.32 -5.44
C ASN A 171 -27.31 14.63 -5.31
N GLY A 172 -26.43 13.60 -5.23
CA GLY A 172 -25.02 13.76 -4.99
C GLY A 172 -24.75 14.32 -3.58
N THR A 173 -25.51 13.87 -2.58
CA THR A 173 -25.38 14.37 -1.20
C THR A 173 -24.12 13.80 -0.55
N ILE A 174 -23.38 14.67 0.13
CA ILE A 174 -22.22 14.29 0.95
C ILE A 174 -22.37 14.85 2.37
N GLU A 175 -21.93 14.06 3.34
CA GLU A 175 -21.72 14.51 4.71
C GLU A 175 -20.26 14.93 4.87
N MET A 176 -20.02 16.19 5.21
CA MET A 176 -18.68 16.74 5.36
C MET A 176 -18.46 17.17 6.81
N ILE A 177 -17.35 16.76 7.38
CA ILE A 177 -16.87 17.29 8.66
C ILE A 177 -15.79 18.31 8.34
N LEU A 178 -16.01 19.55 8.75
CA LEU A 178 -15.06 20.66 8.65
C LEU A 178 -14.39 20.88 9.99
N LEU A 179 -13.16 21.35 9.97
CA LEU A 179 -12.43 21.80 11.16
C LEU A 179 -12.25 23.32 11.06
N ARG A 180 -12.87 24.07 11.98
CA ARG A 180 -12.77 25.51 12.11
C ARG A 180 -12.32 25.85 13.53
N ASP A 181 -11.22 26.57 13.69
CA ASP A 181 -10.66 26.97 14.99
C ASP A 181 -10.51 25.82 16.01
N GLY A 182 -10.26 24.61 15.50
CA GLY A 182 -10.11 23.38 16.31
C GLY A 182 -11.42 22.65 16.61
N GLU A 183 -12.57 23.20 16.26
CA GLU A 183 -13.89 22.58 16.43
C GLU A 183 -14.34 21.85 15.16
N LYS A 184 -15.03 20.72 15.34
CA LYS A 184 -15.60 19.94 14.25
C LYS A 184 -17.01 20.39 13.96
N LEU A 185 -17.28 20.73 12.70
CA LEU A 185 -18.58 21.18 12.21
C LEU A 185 -19.08 20.20 11.16
N GLU A 186 -20.22 19.58 11.40
CA GLU A 186 -20.85 18.66 10.44
C GLU A 186 -21.73 19.47 9.48
N ARG A 187 -21.57 19.20 8.17
CA ARG A 187 -22.34 19.84 7.10
C ARG A 187 -22.75 18.82 6.07
N THR A 188 -23.97 18.95 5.58
CA THR A 188 -24.48 18.17 4.46
C THR A 188 -24.52 19.04 3.23
N LEU A 189 -23.83 18.66 2.17
CA LEU A 189 -23.77 19.38 0.91
C LEU A 189 -24.36 18.52 -0.20
N THR A 190 -25.02 19.18 -1.16
CA THR A 190 -25.55 18.54 -2.36
C THR A 190 -24.94 19.16 -3.60
N LEU A 191 -24.84 18.39 -4.68
CA LEU A 191 -24.42 18.91 -5.97
C LEU A 191 -25.42 19.96 -6.45
N GLN A 192 -24.91 21.13 -6.84
CA GLN A 192 -25.68 22.24 -7.39
C GLN A 192 -25.27 22.48 -8.85
N ASP A 193 -26.19 23.04 -9.64
CA ASP A 193 -25.91 23.47 -11.01
C ASP A 193 -25.35 24.89 -10.99
N TYR A 194 -24.14 25.02 -11.55
CA TYR A 194 -23.45 26.31 -11.72
C TYR A 194 -23.22 26.57 -13.19
N THR A 195 -23.04 27.84 -13.57
CA THR A 195 -22.72 28.25 -14.93
C THR A 195 -21.34 28.92 -14.93
N ASP A 196 -20.47 28.52 -15.82
CA ASP A 196 -19.16 29.15 -15.98
C ASP A 196 -19.24 30.48 -16.75
N GLU A 197 -18.11 31.18 -16.84
CA GLU A 197 -18.03 32.48 -17.53
C GLU A 197 -18.35 32.39 -19.04
N ASN A 198 -18.33 31.18 -19.61
CA ASN A 198 -18.65 30.90 -21.01
C ASN A 198 -20.11 30.46 -21.21
N GLY A 199 -20.92 30.47 -20.15
CA GLY A 199 -22.33 30.06 -20.18
C GLY A 199 -22.53 28.52 -20.17
N LYS A 200 -21.49 27.73 -19.90
CA LYS A 200 -21.61 26.28 -19.80
C LYS A 200 -22.01 25.86 -18.38
N SER A 201 -23.10 25.10 -18.28
CA SER A 201 -23.56 24.55 -17.01
C SER A 201 -22.71 23.36 -16.59
N TYR A 202 -22.40 23.27 -15.30
CA TYR A 202 -21.69 22.15 -14.66
C TYR A 202 -22.24 21.90 -13.25
N ARG A 203 -22.14 20.69 -12.75
CA ARG A 203 -22.55 20.33 -11.39
C ARG A 203 -21.33 20.25 -10.48
N ALA A 204 -21.42 20.92 -9.33
CA ALA A 204 -20.36 20.95 -8.32
C ALA A 204 -20.92 21.19 -6.91
N TYR A 205 -20.09 20.97 -5.89
CA TYR A 205 -20.45 21.31 -4.51
C TYR A 205 -20.30 22.79 -4.17
N GLY A 206 -19.84 23.62 -5.11
CA GLY A 206 -19.77 25.06 -4.98
C GLY A 206 -18.58 25.60 -4.19
N PHE A 207 -17.58 24.78 -3.93
CA PHE A 207 -16.32 25.20 -3.31
C PHE A 207 -15.11 24.69 -4.08
N THR A 208 -14.00 25.39 -3.96
CA THR A 208 -12.68 24.90 -4.29
C THR A 208 -11.88 24.77 -3.00
N TYR A 209 -10.97 23.81 -2.97
CA TYR A 209 -10.10 23.58 -1.83
C TYR A 209 -8.65 23.68 -2.26
N GLY A 210 -7.80 24.07 -1.36
CA GLY A 210 -6.36 24.21 -1.55
C GLY A 210 -5.84 25.36 -0.70
N GLY A 211 -4.79 25.10 -0.02
CA GLY A 211 -3.96 26.04 0.70
C GLY A 211 -2.54 25.55 0.62
N MET A 212 -1.59 26.22 1.22
CA MET A 212 -0.20 25.80 1.26
C MET A 212 0.34 25.93 2.68
N GLU A 213 0.84 24.84 3.23
CA GLU A 213 1.59 24.81 4.48
C GLU A 213 3.09 24.76 4.14
N GLU A 214 3.88 25.69 4.69
CA GLU A 214 5.32 25.78 4.41
C GLU A 214 6.07 24.52 4.83
N ALA A 215 7.03 24.12 4.01
CA ALA A 215 7.86 22.95 4.28
C ALA A 215 8.97 23.27 5.28
N ASN A 216 8.89 22.65 6.45
CA ASN A 216 9.97 22.55 7.44
C ASN A 216 10.18 21.07 7.80
N PHE A 217 11.12 20.75 8.67
CA PHE A 217 11.40 19.36 9.04
C PHE A 217 10.16 18.66 9.63
N LEU A 218 9.41 19.32 10.52
CA LEU A 218 8.23 18.73 11.16
C LEU A 218 7.08 18.54 10.20
N THR A 219 6.82 19.49 9.28
CA THR A 219 5.80 19.36 8.26
C THR A 219 6.15 18.27 7.26
N ARG A 220 7.42 18.13 6.85
CA ARG A 220 7.87 17.00 6.01
C ARG A 220 7.61 15.66 6.67
N LEU A 221 7.99 15.52 7.94
CA LEU A 221 7.73 14.30 8.71
C LEU A 221 6.22 14.03 8.86
N LYS A 222 5.43 15.06 9.19
CA LYS A 222 3.96 14.99 9.26
C LYS A 222 3.36 14.48 7.95
N TYR A 223 3.69 15.11 6.83
CA TYR A 223 3.14 14.72 5.52
C TYR A 223 3.66 13.37 5.04
N THR A 224 4.87 12.97 5.40
CA THR A 224 5.35 11.60 5.15
C THR A 224 4.52 10.57 5.91
N CYS A 225 4.26 10.78 7.20
CA CYS A 225 3.39 9.90 7.98
C CYS A 225 1.98 9.86 7.40
N LEU A 226 1.38 11.02 7.09
CA LEU A 226 0.04 11.11 6.53
C LEU A 226 -0.04 10.39 5.17
N ASN A 227 0.94 10.57 4.30
CA ASN A 227 0.99 9.90 3.01
C ASN A 227 1.10 8.37 3.15
N THR A 228 1.94 7.90 4.08
CA THR A 228 2.05 6.46 4.34
C THR A 228 0.73 5.87 4.85
N VAL A 229 0.03 6.58 5.74
CA VAL A 229 -1.31 6.18 6.20
C VAL A 229 -2.32 6.22 5.05
N ASP A 230 -2.24 7.22 4.18
CA ASP A 230 -3.10 7.34 3.01
C ASP A 230 -2.90 6.18 2.02
N PHE A 231 -1.69 5.73 1.80
CA PHE A 231 -1.43 4.54 0.99
C PHE A 231 -2.12 3.29 1.56
N VAL A 232 -2.06 3.08 2.90
CA VAL A 232 -2.79 1.98 3.55
C VAL A 232 -4.30 2.12 3.35
N ARG A 233 -4.82 3.34 3.49
CA ARG A 233 -6.25 3.62 3.26
C ARG A 233 -6.65 3.35 1.81
N THR A 234 -5.84 3.77 0.84
CA THR A 234 -6.09 3.56 -0.58
C THR A 234 -6.22 2.07 -0.89
N VAL A 235 -5.36 1.22 -0.32
CA VAL A 235 -5.48 -0.25 -0.45
C VAL A 235 -6.80 -0.74 0.13
N ARG A 236 -7.17 -0.27 1.35
CA ARG A 236 -8.45 -0.64 1.98
C ARG A 236 -9.64 -0.24 1.12
N LEU A 237 -9.67 1.00 0.63
CA LEU A 237 -10.74 1.49 -0.24
C LEU A 237 -10.83 0.68 -1.55
N SER A 238 -9.69 0.35 -2.17
CA SER A 238 -9.65 -0.48 -3.38
C SER A 238 -10.23 -1.87 -3.14
N ILE A 239 -9.91 -2.51 -2.01
CA ILE A 239 -10.50 -3.80 -1.62
C ILE A 239 -12.01 -3.64 -1.38
N GLN A 240 -12.44 -2.58 -0.72
CA GLN A 240 -13.85 -2.30 -0.45
C GLN A 240 -14.63 -2.07 -1.75
N MET A 241 -14.10 -1.32 -2.72
CA MET A 241 -14.69 -1.11 -4.03
C MET A 241 -14.86 -2.43 -4.80
N LEU A 242 -13.85 -3.31 -4.69
CA LEU A 242 -13.91 -4.64 -5.30
C LEU A 242 -15.02 -5.50 -4.65
N LEU A 243 -15.11 -5.51 -3.33
CA LEU A 243 -16.12 -6.28 -2.59
C LEU A 243 -17.54 -5.76 -2.81
N ASN A 244 -17.70 -4.44 -2.97
CA ASN A 244 -18.99 -3.80 -3.25
C ASN A 244 -19.40 -3.86 -4.73
N GLY A 245 -18.58 -4.45 -5.61
CA GLY A 245 -18.85 -4.55 -7.04
C GLY A 245 -18.74 -3.22 -7.82
N GLN A 246 -18.16 -2.18 -7.20
CA GLN A 246 -17.87 -0.89 -7.84
C GLN A 246 -16.63 -0.98 -8.73
N ALA A 247 -15.68 -1.84 -8.38
CA ALA A 247 -14.54 -2.23 -9.20
C ALA A 247 -14.70 -3.70 -9.61
N GLY A 248 -14.32 -4.02 -10.84
CA GLY A 248 -14.37 -5.38 -11.36
C GLY A 248 -12.97 -5.99 -11.55
N MET A 249 -12.96 -7.25 -11.99
CA MET A 249 -11.70 -7.94 -12.34
C MET A 249 -10.86 -7.16 -13.37
N LYS A 250 -11.53 -6.39 -14.24
CA LYS A 250 -10.85 -5.56 -15.27
C LYS A 250 -10.06 -4.39 -14.69
N ASP A 251 -10.39 -3.96 -13.48
CA ASP A 251 -9.74 -2.83 -12.82
C ASP A 251 -8.51 -3.27 -12.02
N LEU A 252 -8.34 -4.59 -11.83
CA LEU A 252 -7.13 -5.15 -11.23
C LEU A 252 -5.95 -5.04 -12.20
N SER A 253 -4.81 -4.69 -11.64
CA SER A 253 -3.53 -4.65 -12.34
C SER A 253 -2.59 -5.71 -11.78
N GLY A 254 -2.09 -6.56 -12.65
CA GLY A 254 -1.05 -7.54 -12.32
C GLY A 254 0.35 -6.97 -12.57
N PRO A 255 1.37 -7.84 -12.57
CA PRO A 255 2.75 -7.41 -12.78
C PRO A 255 2.97 -6.62 -14.08
N VAL A 256 2.30 -7.03 -15.16
CA VAL A 256 2.41 -6.35 -16.47
C VAL A 256 1.73 -4.99 -16.42
N GLY A 257 0.55 -4.88 -15.80
CA GLY A 257 -0.17 -3.62 -15.64
C GLY A 257 0.62 -2.62 -14.80
N ILE A 258 1.31 -3.06 -13.74
CA ILE A 258 2.15 -2.18 -12.92
C ILE A 258 3.38 -1.70 -13.71
N VAL A 259 4.03 -2.57 -14.48
CA VAL A 259 5.13 -2.18 -15.39
C VAL A 259 4.64 -1.14 -16.41
N THR A 260 3.46 -1.36 -16.98
CA THR A 260 2.84 -0.40 -17.92
C THR A 260 2.56 0.94 -17.24
N THR A 261 2.04 0.95 -16.02
CA THR A 261 1.78 2.17 -15.25
C THR A 261 3.07 2.95 -14.99
N ILE A 262 4.13 2.28 -14.52
CA ILE A 262 5.44 2.91 -14.30
C ILE A 262 5.99 3.50 -15.59
N THR A 263 5.85 2.77 -16.70
CA THR A 263 6.32 3.23 -18.01
C THR A 263 5.53 4.46 -18.48
N ASN A 264 4.21 4.43 -18.38
CA ASN A 264 3.37 5.56 -18.78
C ASN A 264 3.65 6.81 -17.94
N VAL A 265 3.81 6.66 -16.63
CA VAL A 265 4.18 7.77 -15.74
C VAL A 265 5.54 8.36 -16.13
N GLY A 266 6.53 7.51 -16.44
CA GLY A 266 7.84 7.95 -16.88
C GLY A 266 7.81 8.68 -18.23
N GLU A 267 7.03 8.18 -19.20
CA GLU A 267 6.91 8.77 -20.53
C GLU A 267 6.09 10.07 -20.56
N GLN A 268 5.09 10.21 -19.66
CA GLN A 268 4.24 11.41 -19.58
C GLN A 268 4.83 12.52 -18.72
N SER A 269 5.93 12.27 -18.01
CA SER A 269 6.61 13.27 -17.19
C SER A 269 7.29 14.32 -18.07
N GLU A 270 7.19 15.59 -17.67
CA GLU A 270 7.71 16.73 -18.44
C GLU A 270 9.25 16.69 -18.60
N ASN A 271 9.94 16.18 -17.60
CA ASN A 271 11.39 16.06 -17.59
C ASN A 271 11.86 14.83 -16.80
N THR A 272 13.15 14.51 -16.90
CA THR A 272 13.74 13.33 -16.25
C THR A 272 13.63 13.36 -14.72
N ARG A 273 13.69 14.53 -14.12
CA ARG A 273 13.58 14.65 -12.64
C ARG A 273 12.17 14.32 -12.18
N ASP A 274 11.17 14.89 -12.84
CA ASP A 274 9.77 14.59 -12.53
C ASP A 274 9.44 13.12 -12.78
N ALA A 275 10.02 12.50 -13.82
CA ALA A 275 9.91 11.08 -14.06
C ALA A 275 10.46 10.25 -12.89
N ILE A 276 11.64 10.61 -12.39
CA ILE A 276 12.26 9.93 -11.24
C ILE A 276 11.40 10.10 -9.99
N ASP A 277 10.95 11.31 -9.69
CA ASP A 277 10.16 11.63 -8.50
C ASP A 277 8.80 10.91 -8.56
N ASN A 278 8.11 10.91 -9.70
CA ASN A 278 6.84 10.23 -9.90
C ASN A 278 6.98 8.70 -9.81
N ILE A 279 8.02 8.13 -10.42
CA ILE A 279 8.30 6.69 -10.33
C ILE A 279 8.68 6.30 -8.91
N ALA A 280 9.46 7.11 -8.19
CA ALA A 280 9.79 6.87 -6.80
C ALA A 280 8.54 6.94 -5.91
N TYR A 281 7.60 7.87 -6.17
CA TYR A 281 6.33 7.93 -5.47
C TYR A 281 5.47 6.67 -5.70
N LEU A 282 5.41 6.17 -6.95
CA LEU A 282 4.77 4.88 -7.25
C LEU A 282 5.47 3.71 -6.56
N ALA A 283 6.80 3.71 -6.50
CA ALA A 283 7.55 2.68 -5.78
C ALA A 283 7.22 2.67 -4.28
N ALA A 284 7.03 3.86 -3.67
CA ALA A 284 6.59 3.96 -2.28
C ALA A 284 5.17 3.41 -2.07
N LEU A 285 4.24 3.74 -2.97
CA LEU A 285 2.88 3.18 -2.97
C LEU A 285 2.90 1.65 -3.10
N ILE A 286 3.69 1.12 -4.03
CA ILE A 286 3.84 -0.34 -4.23
C ILE A 286 4.45 -0.98 -2.99
N ALA A 287 5.46 -0.37 -2.37
CA ALA A 287 6.08 -0.87 -1.14
C ALA A 287 5.05 -1.01 -0.01
N VAL A 288 4.28 0.05 0.26
CA VAL A 288 3.23 0.02 1.30
C VAL A 288 2.13 -0.99 0.94
N ASN A 289 1.72 -1.05 -0.33
CA ASN A 289 0.73 -2.02 -0.81
C ASN A 289 1.21 -3.46 -0.57
N LEU A 290 2.45 -3.80 -0.93
CA LEU A 290 3.05 -5.11 -0.64
C LEU A 290 3.05 -5.40 0.87
N GLY A 291 3.36 -4.40 1.71
CA GLY A 291 3.29 -4.53 3.17
C GLY A 291 1.89 -4.85 3.67
N VAL A 292 0.87 -4.12 3.19
CA VAL A 292 -0.54 -4.36 3.56
C VAL A 292 -0.99 -5.74 3.09
N MET A 293 -0.76 -6.06 1.81
CA MET A 293 -1.20 -7.33 1.22
C MET A 293 -0.58 -8.53 1.93
N ASN A 294 0.72 -8.45 2.27
CA ASN A 294 1.39 -9.53 2.98
C ASN A 294 0.92 -9.71 4.43
N LEU A 295 0.30 -8.69 5.05
CA LEU A 295 -0.32 -8.80 6.38
C LEU A 295 -1.76 -9.29 6.35
N LEU A 296 -2.40 -9.39 5.17
CA LEU A 296 -3.74 -9.96 5.09
C LEU A 296 -3.74 -11.43 5.52
N PRO A 297 -4.78 -11.90 6.22
CA PRO A 297 -4.88 -13.29 6.68
C PRO A 297 -5.20 -14.26 5.53
N LEU A 298 -4.44 -14.14 4.45
CA LEU A 298 -4.58 -14.97 3.25
C LEU A 298 -3.52 -16.09 3.27
N PRO A 299 -3.91 -17.33 2.92
CA PRO A 299 -2.96 -18.41 2.77
C PRO A 299 -1.84 -18.06 1.77
N ALA A 300 -0.66 -18.62 1.98
CA ALA A 300 0.58 -18.36 1.22
C ALA A 300 1.25 -16.99 1.49
N LEU A 301 0.60 -16.09 2.20
CA LEU A 301 1.21 -14.82 2.64
C LEU A 301 1.62 -14.89 4.12
N ASP A 302 2.47 -13.96 4.56
CA ASP A 302 2.93 -13.89 5.96
C ASP A 302 1.78 -13.70 6.95
N GLY A 303 0.78 -12.90 6.58
CA GLY A 303 -0.45 -12.71 7.35
C GLY A 303 -1.22 -14.02 7.57
N GLY A 304 -1.15 -14.96 6.64
CA GLY A 304 -1.68 -16.31 6.82
C GLY A 304 -0.93 -17.08 7.90
N LYS A 305 0.41 -17.00 7.93
CA LYS A 305 1.23 -17.60 8.99
C LYS A 305 0.92 -16.95 10.35
N ILE A 306 0.77 -15.62 10.39
CA ILE A 306 0.34 -14.88 11.59
C ILE A 306 -1.04 -15.34 12.06
N PHE A 307 -1.99 -15.47 11.14
CA PHE A 307 -3.33 -15.95 11.44
C PHE A 307 -3.31 -17.33 12.10
N PHE A 308 -2.62 -18.30 11.52
CA PHE A 308 -2.49 -19.64 12.11
C PHE A 308 -1.75 -19.62 13.45
N LEU A 309 -0.71 -18.77 13.57
CA LEU A 309 0.00 -18.59 14.85
C LEU A 309 -0.95 -18.15 15.97
N VAL A 310 -1.82 -17.16 15.71
CA VAL A 310 -2.81 -16.64 16.66
C VAL A 310 -3.87 -17.69 16.96
N VAL A 311 -4.44 -18.33 15.93
CA VAL A 311 -5.45 -19.38 16.08
C VAL A 311 -4.91 -20.56 16.87
N ASN A 312 -3.68 -21.00 16.61
CA ASN A 312 -3.02 -22.07 17.37
C ASN A 312 -2.78 -21.67 18.82
N GLY A 313 -2.41 -20.40 19.08
CA GLY A 313 -2.27 -19.87 20.45
C GLY A 313 -3.59 -19.91 21.23
N ILE A 314 -4.68 -19.49 20.61
CA ILE A 314 -6.03 -19.51 21.20
C ILE A 314 -6.51 -20.96 21.39
N SER A 315 -6.39 -21.80 20.36
CA SER A 315 -6.82 -23.20 20.38
C SER A 315 -6.11 -24.00 21.49
N ARG A 316 -4.81 -23.77 21.64
CA ARG A 316 -4.03 -24.40 22.73
C ARG A 316 -4.53 -23.95 24.11
N LYS A 317 -4.87 -22.67 24.27
CA LYS A 317 -5.35 -22.13 25.56
C LYS A 317 -6.77 -22.57 25.90
N VAL A 318 -7.66 -22.67 24.92
CA VAL A 318 -9.09 -22.97 25.11
C VAL A 318 -9.37 -24.48 25.07
N PHE A 319 -8.79 -25.19 24.10
CA PHE A 319 -9.10 -26.59 23.82
C PHE A 319 -7.95 -27.56 24.17
N GLY A 320 -6.78 -27.05 24.57
CA GLY A 320 -5.59 -27.85 24.84
C GLY A 320 -4.99 -28.55 23.62
N LYS A 321 -5.46 -28.21 22.41
CA LYS A 321 -5.04 -28.84 21.15
C LYS A 321 -4.55 -27.78 20.16
N GLN A 322 -3.62 -28.17 19.30
CA GLN A 322 -3.16 -27.35 18.17
C GLN A 322 -3.70 -27.90 16.86
N ILE A 323 -3.87 -27.04 15.88
CA ILE A 323 -4.15 -27.43 14.50
C ILE A 323 -2.95 -28.23 14.00
N PRO A 324 -3.14 -29.41 13.38
CA PRO A 324 -2.04 -30.19 12.85
C PRO A 324 -1.23 -29.39 11.80
N PRO A 325 0.12 -29.36 11.88
CA PRO A 325 0.95 -28.64 10.91
C PRO A 325 0.67 -29.02 9.46
N LYS A 326 0.34 -30.30 9.21
CA LYS A 326 -0.05 -30.78 7.87
C LYS A 326 -1.26 -30.03 7.31
N PHE A 327 -2.27 -29.73 8.15
CA PHE A 327 -3.46 -28.99 7.72
C PHE A 327 -3.11 -27.54 7.35
N GLU A 328 -2.29 -26.89 8.17
CA GLU A 328 -1.78 -25.55 7.90
C GLU A 328 -1.04 -25.51 6.55
N ASN A 329 -0.12 -26.46 6.33
CA ASN A 329 0.61 -26.57 5.07
C ASN A 329 -0.33 -26.77 3.87
N TYR A 330 -1.34 -27.65 3.97
CA TYR A 330 -2.32 -27.84 2.88
C TYR A 330 -3.10 -26.56 2.56
N VAL A 331 -3.49 -25.78 3.57
CA VAL A 331 -4.18 -24.51 3.37
C VAL A 331 -3.27 -23.51 2.67
N HIS A 332 -1.99 -23.41 3.08
CA HIS A 332 -1.01 -22.57 2.42
C HIS A 332 -0.74 -22.97 0.97
N TYR A 333 -0.58 -24.27 0.68
CA TYR A 333 -0.40 -24.76 -0.69
C TYR A 333 -1.63 -24.49 -1.57
N ALA A 334 -2.85 -24.71 -1.06
CA ALA A 334 -4.07 -24.40 -1.79
C ALA A 334 -4.19 -22.91 -2.09
N GLY A 335 -3.84 -22.06 -1.11
CA GLY A 335 -3.79 -20.62 -1.29
C GLY A 335 -2.75 -20.18 -2.33
N LEU A 336 -1.57 -20.79 -2.32
CA LEU A 336 -0.52 -20.51 -3.31
C LEU A 336 -1.00 -20.82 -4.73
N VAL A 337 -1.61 -21.98 -4.94
CA VAL A 337 -2.14 -22.39 -6.26
C VAL A 337 -3.23 -21.41 -6.71
N LEU A 338 -4.14 -20.99 -5.80
CA LEU A 338 -5.18 -20.04 -6.11
C LEU A 338 -4.61 -18.67 -6.48
N LEU A 339 -3.64 -18.15 -5.71
CA LEU A 339 -3.00 -16.86 -5.99
C LEU A 339 -2.22 -16.87 -7.30
N LEU A 340 -1.48 -17.96 -7.58
CA LEU A 340 -0.78 -18.11 -8.86
C LEU A 340 -1.78 -18.20 -10.03
N GLY A 341 -2.88 -18.91 -9.87
CA GLY A 341 -3.94 -18.97 -10.87
C GLY A 341 -4.55 -17.59 -11.14
N LEU A 342 -4.86 -16.84 -10.07
CA LEU A 342 -5.37 -15.47 -10.18
C LEU A 342 -4.35 -14.56 -10.88
N MET A 343 -3.06 -14.67 -10.52
CA MET A 343 -1.99 -13.87 -11.14
C MET A 343 -1.89 -14.15 -12.64
N VAL A 344 -2.02 -15.42 -13.08
CA VAL A 344 -2.02 -15.76 -14.51
C VAL A 344 -3.21 -15.11 -15.22
N VAL A 345 -4.41 -15.18 -14.65
CA VAL A 345 -5.62 -14.55 -15.24
C VAL A 345 -5.45 -13.04 -15.37
N ILE A 346 -4.99 -12.36 -14.31
CA ILE A 346 -4.78 -10.91 -14.32
C ILE A 346 -3.69 -10.54 -15.32
N THR A 347 -2.58 -11.28 -15.35
CA THR A 347 -1.49 -11.04 -16.31
C THR A 347 -1.99 -11.18 -17.75
N PHE A 348 -2.81 -12.18 -18.04
CA PHE A 348 -3.43 -12.33 -19.35
C PHE A 348 -4.32 -11.13 -19.70
N GLN A 349 -5.13 -10.64 -18.76
CA GLN A 349 -5.94 -9.44 -18.95
C GLN A 349 -5.08 -8.19 -19.20
N ASP A 350 -3.99 -8.00 -18.45
CA ASP A 350 -3.08 -6.88 -18.65
C ASP A 350 -2.47 -6.90 -20.07
N VAL A 351 -2.02 -8.08 -20.50
CA VAL A 351 -1.47 -8.24 -21.86
C VAL A 351 -2.57 -7.97 -22.90
N TRP A 352 -3.78 -8.47 -22.68
CA TRP A 352 -4.90 -8.22 -23.60
C TRP A 352 -5.20 -6.73 -23.75
N LYS A 353 -5.20 -5.95 -22.64
CA LYS A 353 -5.40 -4.50 -22.66
C LYS A 353 -4.35 -3.73 -23.46
N ILE A 354 -3.14 -4.29 -23.66
CA ILE A 354 -2.09 -3.64 -24.46
C ILE A 354 -2.39 -3.73 -25.97
N PHE A 355 -3.17 -4.74 -26.40
CA PHE A 355 -3.47 -4.99 -27.81
C PHE A 355 -4.87 -4.53 -28.23
N THR A 356 -5.73 -4.16 -27.30
CA THR A 356 -7.09 -3.65 -27.53
C THR A 356 -7.23 -2.19 -27.13
#